data_349e385b2e81df8708852d5dba4cf5b4
#
_entry.id   349e385b2e81df8708852d5dba4cf5b4
#
_cell.length_a   1.000
_cell.length_b   1.000
_cell.length_c   1.000
_cell.angle_alpha   90.00
_cell.angle_beta   90.00
_cell.angle_gamma   90.00
#
_symmetry.space_group_name_H-M   'P 1'
#
loop_
_entity.id
_entity.type
_entity.pdbx_description
1 polymer ?
#
loop_
_entity_poly.entity_id
_entity_poly.type
_entity_poly.pdbx_seq_one_letter_code
_entity_poly.pdbx_strand_id
1 'polypeptide(L)'
;MKVNKESMLVYAITDRHWTGEKTLEQQVDEVLKNGATFLQIREKNMPHDELVKEAVLIKEIAKKYNVPVVIDDDIYAVIESGVDGVHIGQKDMDYIEARKLLGDDKIIGMTAPSVELAKKAEKLGADYIGAGAVFNTSTKKDTKYAPAIRHQPKRYLVSEKSIFNLREDYYSRFFQEK
;
A
#
# COMPACT_ATOMS: atom_id res chain seq x y z
N MET A 1 -12.31 -7.72 -2.92
CA MET A 1 -12.45 -6.54 -3.84
C MET A 1 -11.23 -6.51 -4.73
N LYS A 2 -11.36 -6.27 -6.03
CA LYS A 2 -10.19 -6.18 -6.93
C LYS A 2 -9.71 -4.73 -7.00
N VAL A 3 -8.41 -4.54 -6.98
CA VAL A 3 -7.79 -3.22 -7.16
C VAL A 3 -7.99 -2.75 -8.61
N ASN A 4 -8.43 -1.51 -8.81
CA ASN A 4 -8.58 -0.84 -10.09
C ASN A 4 -7.88 0.53 -10.09
N LYS A 5 -7.89 1.24 -11.22
CA LYS A 5 -7.24 2.55 -11.34
C LYS A 5 -7.85 3.59 -10.41
N GLU A 6 -9.16 3.58 -10.29
CA GLU A 6 -9.91 4.52 -9.48
C GLU A 6 -9.57 4.36 -7.99
N SER A 7 -9.40 3.13 -7.53
CA SER A 7 -8.97 2.86 -6.14
C SER A 7 -7.52 3.26 -5.86
N MET A 8 -6.70 3.51 -6.87
CA MET A 8 -5.28 3.90 -6.73
C MET A 8 -5.01 5.41 -6.95
N LEU A 9 -6.04 6.24 -7.05
CA LEU A 9 -5.87 7.68 -7.33
C LEU A 9 -5.21 8.41 -6.15
N VAL A 10 -5.68 8.15 -4.93
CA VAL A 10 -5.11 8.73 -3.70
C VAL A 10 -4.95 7.62 -2.67
N TYR A 11 -3.72 7.18 -2.49
CA TYR A 11 -3.37 6.14 -1.54
C TYR A 11 -2.86 6.77 -0.24
N ALA A 12 -3.65 6.68 0.80
CA ALA A 12 -3.31 7.16 2.14
C ALA A 12 -2.62 6.07 2.96
N ILE A 13 -1.68 6.48 3.81
CA ILE A 13 -0.98 5.59 4.74
C ILE A 13 -1.00 6.23 6.11
N THR A 14 -1.40 5.48 7.13
CA THR A 14 -1.42 5.97 8.51
C THR A 14 0.00 6.22 9.03
N ASP A 15 0.15 7.28 9.82
CA ASP A 15 1.36 7.57 10.57
C ASP A 15 1.00 8.37 11.82
N ARG A 16 1.08 7.75 13.00
CA ARG A 16 0.75 8.38 14.30
C ARG A 16 1.62 9.57 14.64
N HIS A 17 2.79 9.70 14.01
CA HIS A 17 3.65 10.87 14.25
C HIS A 17 2.95 12.19 13.88
N TRP A 18 1.99 12.16 12.97
CA TRP A 18 1.32 13.35 12.42
C TRP A 18 -0.13 13.54 12.91
N THR A 19 -0.58 12.78 13.92
CA THR A 19 -1.97 12.90 14.41
C THR A 19 -2.27 14.21 15.12
N GLY A 20 -1.26 14.84 15.74
CA GLY A 20 -1.48 16.05 16.54
C GLY A 20 -2.42 15.77 17.71
N GLU A 21 -3.47 16.57 17.83
CA GLU A 21 -4.51 16.40 18.86
C GLU A 21 -5.63 15.41 18.46
N LYS A 22 -5.64 14.92 17.22
CA LYS A 22 -6.66 14.00 16.70
C LYS A 22 -6.30 12.55 17.00
N THR A 23 -7.32 11.72 17.12
CA THR A 23 -7.11 10.26 17.09
C THR A 23 -6.83 9.81 15.65
N LEU A 24 -6.27 8.60 15.49
CA LEU A 24 -5.99 8.05 14.16
C LEU A 24 -7.30 7.84 13.37
N GLU A 25 -8.35 7.38 14.04
CA GLU A 25 -9.66 7.16 13.45
C GLU A 25 -10.28 8.48 12.93
N GLN A 26 -10.11 9.57 13.66
CA GLN A 26 -10.55 10.90 13.22
C GLN A 26 -9.80 11.36 11.97
N GLN A 27 -8.49 11.15 11.93
CA GLN A 27 -7.69 11.45 10.74
C GLN A 27 -8.08 10.60 9.54
N VAL A 28 -8.31 9.30 9.76
CA VAL A 28 -8.76 8.37 8.72
C VAL A 28 -10.10 8.83 8.15
N ASP A 29 -11.08 9.12 9.01
CA ASP A 29 -12.40 9.61 8.55
C ASP A 29 -12.27 10.88 7.70
N GLU A 30 -11.46 11.85 8.16
CA GLU A 30 -11.21 13.09 7.39
C GLU A 30 -10.53 12.82 6.05
N VAL A 31 -9.49 12.00 6.00
CA VAL A 31 -8.75 11.72 4.77
C VAL A 31 -9.64 11.01 3.75
N LEU A 32 -10.46 10.07 4.20
CA LEU A 32 -11.42 9.36 3.34
C LEU A 32 -12.53 10.29 2.84
N LYS A 33 -13.09 11.11 3.72
CA LYS A 33 -14.08 12.14 3.36
C LYS A 33 -13.56 13.12 2.31
N ASN A 34 -12.26 13.42 2.34
CA ASN A 34 -11.60 14.34 1.42
C ASN A 34 -10.98 13.67 0.19
N GLY A 35 -11.35 12.42 -0.11
CA GLY A 35 -11.10 11.81 -1.41
C GLY A 35 -9.94 10.82 -1.46
N ALA A 36 -9.43 10.31 -0.34
CA ALA A 36 -8.56 9.16 -0.38
C ALA A 36 -9.35 7.94 -0.90
N THR A 37 -8.75 7.21 -1.85
CA THR A 37 -9.40 6.10 -2.54
C THR A 37 -8.84 4.74 -2.16
N PHE A 38 -7.77 4.72 -1.37
CA PHE A 38 -7.14 3.52 -0.82
C PHE A 38 -6.49 3.86 0.52
N LEU A 39 -6.51 2.93 1.47
CA LEU A 39 -5.93 3.15 2.79
C LEU A 39 -4.99 2.00 3.19
N GLN A 40 -3.80 2.34 3.69
CA GLN A 40 -2.88 1.41 4.33
C GLN A 40 -2.75 1.75 5.81
N ILE A 41 -3.00 0.78 6.69
CA ILE A 41 -2.69 0.86 8.11
C ILE A 41 -1.23 0.46 8.29
N ARG A 42 -0.40 1.39 8.83
CA ARG A 42 1.01 1.16 9.05
C ARG A 42 1.41 1.55 10.47
N GLU A 43 1.47 0.55 11.34
CA GLU A 43 1.75 0.68 12.77
C GLU A 43 2.93 -0.22 13.16
N LYS A 44 4.16 0.25 12.95
CA LYS A 44 5.38 -0.58 13.03
C LYS A 44 5.73 -1.16 14.39
N ASN A 45 5.26 -0.57 15.48
CA ASN A 45 5.62 -0.98 16.85
C ASN A 45 4.38 -1.31 17.69
N MET A 46 3.23 -1.50 17.07
CA MET A 46 2.00 -1.82 17.75
C MET A 46 1.94 -3.32 18.05
N PRO A 47 1.53 -3.73 19.26
CA PRO A 47 1.23 -5.13 19.54
C PRO A 47 0.15 -5.66 18.60
N HIS A 48 0.27 -6.94 18.21
CA HIS A 48 -0.62 -7.58 17.24
C HIS A 48 -2.10 -7.41 17.60
N ASP A 49 -2.47 -7.72 18.84
CA ASP A 49 -3.87 -7.63 19.30
C ASP A 49 -4.45 -6.20 19.23
N GLU A 50 -3.59 -5.20 19.43
CA GLU A 50 -3.98 -3.79 19.31
C GLU A 50 -4.15 -3.40 17.85
N LEU A 51 -3.25 -3.85 16.97
CA LEU A 51 -3.34 -3.66 15.53
C LEU A 51 -4.62 -4.26 14.95
N VAL A 52 -4.99 -5.47 15.37
CA VAL A 52 -6.23 -6.12 14.96
C VAL A 52 -7.44 -5.29 15.36
N LYS A 53 -7.53 -4.87 16.62
CA LYS A 53 -8.64 -4.04 17.12
C LYS A 53 -8.76 -2.73 16.34
N GLU A 54 -7.64 -2.06 16.12
CA GLU A 54 -7.61 -0.82 15.37
C GLU A 54 -7.98 -1.02 13.90
N ALA A 55 -7.49 -2.07 13.27
CA ALA A 55 -7.82 -2.40 11.89
C ALA A 55 -9.33 -2.66 11.71
N VAL A 56 -9.99 -3.30 12.68
CA VAL A 56 -11.46 -3.47 12.69
C VAL A 56 -12.16 -2.12 12.73
N LEU A 57 -11.75 -1.20 13.61
CA LEU A 57 -12.35 0.14 13.71
C LEU A 57 -12.16 0.95 12.42
N ILE A 58 -10.95 0.96 11.90
CA ILE A 58 -10.61 1.68 10.65
C ILE A 58 -11.37 1.09 9.46
N LYS A 59 -11.53 -0.22 9.39
CA LYS A 59 -12.32 -0.88 8.36
C LYS A 59 -13.79 -0.41 8.37
N GLU A 60 -14.41 -0.32 9.55
CA GLU A 60 -15.80 0.16 9.65
C GLU A 60 -15.93 1.64 9.23
N ILE A 61 -14.91 2.47 9.48
CA ILE A 61 -14.87 3.84 8.97
C ILE A 61 -14.76 3.82 7.44
N ALA A 62 -13.79 3.09 6.89
CA ALA A 62 -13.53 3.04 5.45
C ALA A 62 -14.72 2.48 4.64
N LYS A 63 -15.49 1.59 5.21
CA LYS A 63 -16.71 1.02 4.62
C LYS A 63 -17.76 2.10 4.28
N LYS A 64 -17.85 3.18 5.07
CA LYS A 64 -18.76 4.30 4.80
C LYS A 64 -18.44 5.02 3.48
N TYR A 65 -17.17 4.96 3.08
CA TYR A 65 -16.65 5.61 1.87
C TYR A 65 -16.39 4.62 0.73
N ASN A 66 -16.65 3.32 0.96
CA ASN A 66 -16.35 2.24 0.01
C ASN A 66 -14.87 2.20 -0.41
N VAL A 67 -13.96 2.48 0.54
CA VAL A 67 -12.51 2.51 0.32
C VAL A 67 -11.88 1.23 0.86
N PRO A 68 -11.06 0.51 0.04
CA PRO A 68 -10.36 -0.68 0.50
C PRO A 68 -9.25 -0.34 1.50
N VAL A 69 -9.07 -1.25 2.47
CA VAL A 69 -8.08 -1.14 3.56
C VAL A 69 -7.12 -2.31 3.54
N VAL A 70 -5.82 -2.02 3.58
CA VAL A 70 -4.78 -3.03 3.74
C VAL A 70 -3.94 -2.75 4.99
N ILE A 71 -3.32 -3.79 5.55
CA ILE A 71 -2.33 -3.68 6.64
C ILE A 71 -0.93 -3.79 6.06
N ASP A 72 0.03 -3.05 6.64
CA ASP A 72 1.45 -3.16 6.31
C ASP A 72 2.03 -4.40 7.04
N ASP A 73 2.65 -5.31 6.29
CA ASP A 73 3.43 -6.48 6.70
C ASP A 73 2.68 -7.63 7.40
N ASP A 74 1.67 -7.39 8.25
CA ASP A 74 1.06 -8.40 9.12
C ASP A 74 -0.13 -9.14 8.47
N ILE A 75 0.15 -10.34 7.93
CA ILE A 75 -0.84 -11.20 7.28
C ILE A 75 -1.86 -11.75 8.30
N TYR A 76 -1.43 -12.08 9.51
CA TYR A 76 -2.33 -12.62 10.54
C TYR A 76 -3.31 -11.55 11.01
N ALA A 77 -2.87 -10.30 11.16
CA ALA A 77 -3.76 -9.19 11.45
C ALA A 77 -4.80 -8.96 10.34
N VAL A 78 -4.45 -9.19 9.07
CA VAL A 78 -5.43 -9.16 7.96
C VAL A 78 -6.47 -10.25 8.11
N ILE A 79 -6.08 -11.46 8.46
CA ILE A 79 -6.99 -12.60 8.64
C ILE A 79 -7.95 -12.31 9.79
N GLU A 80 -7.45 -11.87 10.93
CA GLU A 80 -8.21 -11.67 12.15
C GLU A 80 -9.13 -10.45 12.10
N SER A 81 -8.66 -9.32 11.57
CA SER A 81 -9.46 -8.11 11.40
C SER A 81 -10.41 -8.17 10.21
N GLY A 82 -10.11 -9.06 9.26
CA GLY A 82 -10.86 -9.22 8.03
C GLY A 82 -10.76 -8.05 7.05
N VAL A 83 -9.80 -7.12 7.17
CA VAL A 83 -9.56 -6.05 6.19
C VAL A 83 -9.30 -6.62 4.78
N ASP A 84 -9.26 -5.76 3.78
CA ASP A 84 -9.28 -6.17 2.38
C ASP A 84 -7.98 -6.82 1.89
N GLY A 85 -6.84 -6.58 2.59
CA GLY A 85 -5.59 -7.20 2.18
C GLY A 85 -4.35 -6.72 2.95
N VAL A 86 -3.18 -7.00 2.38
CA VAL A 86 -1.86 -6.70 2.94
C VAL A 86 -0.97 -5.96 1.93
N HIS A 87 -0.05 -5.16 2.43
CA HIS A 87 1.10 -4.66 1.67
C HIS A 87 2.38 -5.27 2.23
N ILE A 88 3.12 -6.02 1.43
CA ILE A 88 4.35 -6.71 1.85
C ILE A 88 5.60 -6.08 1.22
N GLY A 89 6.63 -5.93 2.02
CA GLY A 89 7.97 -5.51 1.58
C GLY A 89 8.88 -6.70 1.24
N GLN A 90 10.13 -6.40 0.90
CA GLN A 90 11.10 -7.41 0.46
C GLN A 90 11.65 -8.30 1.58
N LYS A 91 11.39 -7.96 2.85
CA LYS A 91 11.86 -8.70 4.03
C LYS A 91 10.75 -9.38 4.80
N ASP A 92 9.50 -9.17 4.37
CA ASP A 92 8.32 -9.72 5.01
C ASP A 92 8.02 -11.14 4.49
N MET A 93 6.86 -11.67 4.82
CA MET A 93 6.45 -12.99 4.34
C MET A 93 6.51 -13.07 2.80
N ASP A 94 6.95 -14.20 2.27
CA ASP A 94 6.96 -14.44 0.82
C ASP A 94 5.56 -14.37 0.23
N TYR A 95 5.45 -13.82 -0.99
CA TYR A 95 4.17 -13.64 -1.68
C TYR A 95 3.37 -14.93 -1.81
N ILE A 96 4.01 -16.05 -2.16
CA ILE A 96 3.32 -17.32 -2.39
C ILE A 96 2.72 -17.83 -1.08
N GLU A 97 3.46 -17.71 0.01
CA GLU A 97 2.99 -18.07 1.35
C GLU A 97 1.85 -17.16 1.80
N ALA A 98 2.00 -15.84 1.63
CA ALA A 98 0.95 -14.87 1.93
C ALA A 98 -0.34 -15.14 1.13
N ARG A 99 -0.22 -15.42 -0.18
CA ARG A 99 -1.37 -15.75 -1.04
C ARG A 99 -2.04 -17.05 -0.63
N LYS A 100 -1.26 -18.06 -0.22
CA LYS A 100 -1.79 -19.33 0.29
C LYS A 100 -2.63 -19.13 1.56
N LEU A 101 -2.19 -18.26 2.48
CA LEU A 101 -2.89 -17.96 3.72
C LEU A 101 -4.14 -17.09 3.50
N LEU A 102 -4.03 -16.08 2.65
CA LEU A 102 -5.08 -15.07 2.43
C LEU A 102 -6.15 -15.50 1.40
N GLY A 103 -5.83 -16.49 0.54
CA GLY A 103 -6.70 -16.86 -0.57
C GLY A 103 -6.72 -15.84 -1.70
N ASP A 104 -7.55 -16.07 -2.74
CA ASP A 104 -7.57 -15.26 -3.97
C ASP A 104 -8.39 -13.97 -3.87
N ASP A 105 -9.19 -13.83 -2.83
CA ASP A 105 -10.10 -12.68 -2.63
C ASP A 105 -9.44 -11.49 -1.95
N LYS A 106 -8.32 -11.70 -1.26
CA LYS A 106 -7.59 -10.65 -0.56
C LYS A 106 -6.60 -9.94 -1.48
N ILE A 107 -6.45 -8.65 -1.26
CA ILE A 107 -5.48 -7.80 -1.95
C ILE A 107 -4.08 -8.06 -1.40
N ILE A 108 -3.09 -8.28 -2.28
CA ILE A 108 -1.68 -8.31 -1.91
C ILE A 108 -0.92 -7.29 -2.75
N GLY A 109 -0.50 -6.19 -2.11
CA GLY A 109 0.44 -5.23 -2.67
C GLY A 109 1.88 -5.59 -2.35
N MET A 110 2.83 -5.24 -3.22
CA MET A 110 4.26 -5.51 -3.01
C MET A 110 5.11 -4.27 -3.18
N THR A 111 6.07 -4.05 -2.28
CA THR A 111 7.12 -3.04 -2.47
C THR A 111 8.07 -3.50 -3.57
N ALA A 112 8.27 -2.68 -4.62
CA ALA A 112 9.14 -2.97 -5.75
C ALA A 112 10.03 -1.76 -6.09
N PRO A 113 11.20 -1.59 -5.42
CA PRO A 113 12.10 -0.45 -5.65
C PRO A 113 12.96 -0.56 -6.91
N SER A 114 12.85 -1.64 -7.69
CA SER A 114 13.54 -1.82 -8.97
C SER A 114 12.64 -2.44 -10.03
N VAL A 115 13.06 -2.33 -11.30
CA VAL A 115 12.36 -2.95 -12.45
C VAL A 115 12.28 -4.46 -12.31
N GLU A 116 13.36 -5.10 -11.87
CA GLU A 116 13.43 -6.56 -11.69
C GLU A 116 12.41 -7.01 -10.63
N LEU A 117 12.33 -6.28 -9.51
CA LEU A 117 11.37 -6.57 -8.44
C LEU A 117 9.94 -6.30 -8.87
N ALA A 118 9.71 -5.27 -9.68
CA ALA A 118 8.40 -5.00 -10.25
C ALA A 118 7.95 -6.12 -11.22
N LYS A 119 8.83 -6.55 -12.13
CA LYS A 119 8.58 -7.71 -13.01
C LYS A 119 8.36 -9.02 -12.22
N LYS A 120 9.08 -9.20 -11.11
CA LYS A 120 8.86 -10.35 -10.22
C LYS A 120 7.48 -10.28 -9.57
N ALA A 121 7.09 -9.13 -9.01
CA ALA A 121 5.79 -8.94 -8.38
C ALA A 121 4.62 -9.19 -9.36
N GLU A 122 4.74 -8.70 -10.61
CA GLU A 122 3.77 -8.95 -11.68
C GLU A 122 3.63 -10.46 -11.98
N LYS A 123 4.76 -11.16 -12.19
CA LYS A 123 4.75 -12.61 -12.45
C LYS A 123 4.14 -13.42 -11.30
N LEU A 124 4.29 -12.95 -10.07
CA LEU A 124 3.69 -13.57 -8.89
C LEU A 124 2.19 -13.29 -8.80
N GLY A 125 1.67 -12.28 -9.50
CA GLY A 125 0.27 -11.91 -9.49
C GLY A 125 -0.10 -10.91 -8.38
N ALA A 126 0.84 -10.05 -7.95
CA ALA A 126 0.55 -8.97 -7.02
C ALA A 126 -0.53 -8.04 -7.60
N ASP A 127 -1.45 -7.58 -6.75
CA ASP A 127 -2.57 -6.74 -7.18
C ASP A 127 -2.14 -5.31 -7.50
N TYR A 128 -1.06 -4.83 -6.85
CA TYR A 128 -0.40 -3.56 -7.13
C TYR A 128 1.04 -3.58 -6.60
N ILE A 129 1.85 -2.62 -7.03
CA ILE A 129 3.20 -2.40 -6.51
C ILE A 129 3.35 -1.03 -5.88
N GLY A 130 4.19 -0.96 -4.84
CA GLY A 130 4.72 0.28 -4.28
C GLY A 130 6.12 0.54 -4.82
N ALA A 131 6.26 1.49 -5.74
CA ALA A 131 7.56 1.88 -6.30
C ALA A 131 8.05 3.18 -5.64
N GLY A 132 9.21 3.16 -5.04
CA GLY A 132 9.78 4.33 -4.32
C GLY A 132 11.07 3.95 -3.58
N ALA A 133 11.76 4.96 -2.96
CA ALA A 133 11.36 6.36 -2.94
C ALA A 133 11.83 7.08 -4.22
N VAL A 134 10.94 7.88 -4.82
CA VAL A 134 11.27 8.73 -5.97
C VAL A 134 12.08 9.96 -5.53
N PHE A 135 11.82 10.44 -4.33
CA PHE A 135 12.53 11.54 -3.68
C PHE A 135 13.08 11.09 -2.32
N ASN A 136 14.09 11.78 -1.82
CA ASN A 136 14.57 11.54 -0.46
C ASN A 136 13.43 11.78 0.55
N THR A 137 13.30 10.87 1.51
CA THR A 137 12.28 10.94 2.54
C THR A 137 12.88 10.69 3.92
N SER A 138 12.37 11.39 4.93
CA SER A 138 12.70 11.16 6.34
C SER A 138 11.69 10.25 7.04
N THR A 139 10.53 10.00 6.42
CA THR A 139 9.41 9.26 7.02
C THR A 139 9.66 7.75 7.04
N LYS A 140 10.29 7.20 6.00
CA LYS A 140 10.67 5.79 5.90
C LYS A 140 12.19 5.66 5.77
N LYS A 141 12.88 5.47 6.89
CA LYS A 141 14.36 5.45 6.98
C LYS A 141 15.02 4.25 6.31
N ASP A 142 14.30 3.18 6.08
CA ASP A 142 14.75 1.92 5.46
C ASP A 142 14.53 1.88 3.93
N THR A 143 14.06 2.96 3.33
CA THR A 143 13.82 3.03 1.90
C THR A 143 15.12 3.27 1.14
N LYS A 144 15.51 2.33 0.29
CA LYS A 144 16.58 2.56 -0.69
C LYS A 144 16.05 3.47 -1.79
N TYR A 145 16.80 4.55 -2.06
CA TYR A 145 16.55 5.44 -3.19
C TYR A 145 16.55 4.65 -4.51
N ALA A 146 15.50 4.80 -5.32
CA ALA A 146 15.37 4.14 -6.62
C ALA A 146 15.59 5.15 -7.76
N PRO A 147 16.85 5.45 -8.14
CA PRO A 147 17.16 6.47 -9.15
C PRO A 147 16.60 6.17 -10.55
N ALA A 148 16.36 4.90 -10.86
CA ALA A 148 15.77 4.49 -12.14
C ALA A 148 14.35 5.04 -12.37
N ILE A 149 13.62 5.38 -11.31
CA ILE A 149 12.29 5.97 -11.39
C ILE A 149 12.35 7.48 -11.69
N ARG A 150 13.48 8.12 -11.43
CA ARG A 150 13.66 9.58 -11.54
C ARG A 150 13.75 10.11 -12.98
N HIS A 151 14.04 9.28 -13.96
CA HIS A 151 14.35 9.70 -15.34
C HIS A 151 13.17 9.63 -16.31
N GLN A 152 11.93 9.47 -15.82
CA GLN A 152 10.74 9.42 -16.66
C GLN A 152 10.09 10.82 -16.78
N PRO A 153 9.57 11.19 -17.97
CA PRO A 153 9.11 12.55 -18.21
C PRO A 153 7.83 12.90 -17.46
N LYS A 154 7.92 13.96 -16.71
CA LYS A 154 6.99 14.98 -16.16
C LYS A 154 5.46 14.77 -16.19
N ARG A 155 4.86 13.60 -16.35
CA ARG A 155 3.40 13.50 -16.44
C ARG A 155 2.67 12.94 -15.21
N TYR A 156 3.39 12.50 -14.20
CA TYR A 156 2.77 12.03 -12.96
C TYR A 156 3.54 12.56 -11.76
N LEU A 157 3.06 13.70 -11.25
CA LEU A 157 3.40 14.14 -9.90
C LEU A 157 2.68 13.21 -8.95
N VAL A 158 3.42 12.29 -8.34
CA VAL A 158 2.91 11.48 -7.27
C VAL A 158 3.72 11.83 -6.04
N SER A 159 3.01 12.04 -4.93
CA SER A 159 3.56 12.26 -3.59
C SER A 159 4.71 11.29 -3.27
N GLU A 160 5.38 11.45 -2.15
CA GLU A 160 6.55 10.69 -1.70
C GLU A 160 6.46 9.16 -1.82
N LYS A 161 5.29 8.61 -2.16
CA LYS A 161 5.02 7.18 -2.39
C LYS A 161 4.23 6.99 -3.67
N SER A 162 4.87 6.45 -4.70
CA SER A 162 4.21 6.10 -5.96
C SER A 162 3.69 4.67 -5.91
N ILE A 163 2.40 4.45 -6.07
CA ILE A 163 1.74 3.15 -6.09
C ILE A 163 1.06 2.95 -7.44
N PHE A 164 1.27 1.79 -8.05
CA PHE A 164 0.79 1.46 -9.41
C PHE A 164 -0.01 0.17 -9.41
N ASN A 165 -1.07 0.13 -10.21
CA ASN A 165 -1.81 -1.08 -10.51
C ASN A 165 -1.13 -1.83 -11.66
N LEU A 166 -0.88 -3.14 -11.50
CA LEU A 166 -0.16 -3.98 -12.47
C LEU A 166 -1.01 -4.47 -13.64
N ARG A 167 -2.34 -4.35 -13.58
CA ARG A 167 -3.23 -5.06 -14.52
C ARG A 167 -3.48 -4.38 -15.85
N GLU A 168 -3.02 -3.15 -16.09
CA GLU A 168 -3.24 -2.45 -17.36
C GLU A 168 -2.02 -1.62 -17.76
N ASP A 169 -1.42 -1.92 -18.92
CA ASP A 169 -0.51 -1.14 -19.79
C ASP A 169 0.50 -0.14 -19.18
N TYR A 170 0.66 -0.09 -17.84
CA TYR A 170 1.54 0.86 -17.17
C TYR A 170 3.01 0.49 -17.32
N TYR A 171 3.31 -0.78 -17.53
CA TYR A 171 4.68 -1.27 -17.70
C TYR A 171 5.37 -0.60 -18.89
N SER A 172 4.70 -0.50 -20.02
CA SER A 172 5.22 0.10 -21.25
C SER A 172 5.50 1.61 -21.10
N ARG A 173 4.82 2.28 -20.18
CA ARG A 173 4.99 3.74 -19.97
C ARG A 173 6.06 4.11 -18.97
N PHE A 174 6.39 3.23 -18.01
CA PHE A 174 7.37 3.50 -16.97
C PHE A 174 8.72 2.83 -17.17
N PHE A 175 8.75 1.75 -17.92
CA PHE A 175 9.93 0.91 -18.10
C PHE A 175 10.26 0.68 -19.57
N GLN A 176 9.94 1.62 -20.48
CA GLN A 176 10.46 1.55 -21.83
C GLN A 176 11.98 1.63 -21.76
N GLU A 177 12.62 0.49 -22.02
CA GLU A 177 14.02 0.41 -22.34
C GLU A 177 14.24 1.18 -23.65
N LYS A 178 15.21 2.12 -23.62
CA LYS A 178 15.84 2.62 -24.83
C LYS A 178 16.84 1.61 -25.32
#